data_6a3637495d78caf1d1268ca23bb48254
#
_entry.id   6a3637495d78caf1d1268ca23bb48254
#
_cell.length_a   1.000
_cell.length_b   1.000
_cell.length_c   1.000
_cell.angle_alpha   90.00
_cell.angle_beta   90.00
_cell.angle_gamma   90.00
#
_symmetry.space_group_name_H-M   'P 1'
#
loop_
_entity.id
_entity.type
_entity.pdbx_description
1 polymer ?
#
loop_
_entity_poly.entity_id
_entity_poly.type
_entity_poly.pdbx_seq_one_letter_code
_entity_poly.pdbx_strand_id
1 'polypeptide(L)'
;ENKNIDTGMGLERLAVVVQEVDSIFDVDSIKAIRDEICKVAGVTYGADHETDVSIRVITDHIRSATFMLSDGITPSNEGRGYVLRRLIRRAARHGRLLGIDHLFLTDISKVVIRESKDGYPELEEKAEFIFNHLSQEEKQFNKTIDQGLSILADMEKDMNEKGSKELAGSDAFKLYDTYGFPLDLT
;
A
#
# COMPACT_ATOMS: atom_id res chain seq x y z
N GLU A 1 23.12 6.56 35.75
CA GLU A 1 23.02 7.27 34.45
C GLU A 1 21.65 6.99 33.81
N ASN A 2 20.92 8.04 33.45
CA ASN A 2 19.67 7.90 32.75
C ASN A 2 19.94 7.65 31.26
N LYS A 3 19.34 6.61 30.71
CA LYS A 3 19.39 6.35 29.27
C LYS A 3 18.60 7.42 28.53
N ASN A 4 19.20 8.07 27.55
CA ASN A 4 18.54 9.03 26.69
C ASN A 4 18.99 8.87 25.23
N ILE A 5 18.26 9.51 24.32
CA ILE A 5 18.62 9.62 22.91
C ILE A 5 18.83 11.11 22.63
N ASP A 6 19.99 11.45 22.12
CA ASP A 6 20.35 12.83 21.81
C ASP A 6 20.00 13.20 20.37
N THR A 7 20.41 12.37 19.41
CA THR A 7 20.15 12.60 17.99
C THR A 7 19.62 11.35 17.29
N GLY A 8 18.83 11.57 16.22
CA GLY A 8 18.34 10.51 15.34
C GLY A 8 18.61 10.86 13.89
N MET A 9 18.80 9.82 13.06
CA MET A 9 19.01 9.96 11.63
C MET A 9 18.21 8.88 10.88
N GLY A 10 17.69 9.21 9.70
CA GLY A 10 17.06 8.23 8.83
C GLY A 10 18.09 7.31 8.20
N LEU A 11 18.00 6.00 8.48
CA LEU A 11 18.93 5.00 7.95
C LEU A 11 19.00 5.03 6.43
N GLU A 12 17.86 5.05 5.78
CA GLU A 12 17.76 5.06 4.31
C GLU A 12 18.36 6.35 3.71
N ARG A 13 18.20 7.49 4.38
CA ARG A 13 18.83 8.75 3.93
C ARG A 13 20.34 8.71 4.04
N LEU A 14 20.87 8.09 5.09
CA LEU A 14 22.30 7.85 5.21
C LEU A 14 22.78 6.88 4.14
N ALA A 15 22.02 5.80 3.89
CA ALA A 15 22.35 4.80 2.88
C ALA A 15 22.38 5.41 1.45
N VAL A 16 21.51 6.36 1.12
CA VAL A 16 21.57 7.11 -0.15
C VAL A 16 22.94 7.74 -0.35
N VAL A 17 23.48 8.39 0.69
CA VAL A 17 24.80 9.04 0.60
C VAL A 17 25.93 8.02 0.52
N VAL A 18 25.87 6.96 1.33
CA VAL A 18 26.95 5.94 1.38
C VAL A 18 26.98 5.08 0.12
N GLN A 19 25.82 4.78 -0.46
CA GLN A 19 25.67 3.98 -1.67
C GLN A 19 25.76 4.83 -2.96
N GLU A 20 25.88 6.17 -2.81
CA GLU A 20 25.96 7.12 -3.94
C GLU A 20 24.80 6.96 -4.94
N VAL A 21 23.59 6.79 -4.44
CA VAL A 21 22.35 6.68 -5.24
C VAL A 21 21.51 7.96 -5.13
N ASP A 22 20.62 8.19 -6.14
CA ASP A 22 19.86 9.45 -6.22
C ASP A 22 18.61 9.47 -5.35
N SER A 23 18.10 8.30 -4.95
CA SER A 23 16.84 8.18 -4.22
C SER A 23 16.88 7.09 -3.17
N ILE A 24 16.07 7.24 -2.10
CA ILE A 24 15.85 6.18 -1.12
C ILE A 24 15.28 4.90 -1.74
N PHE A 25 14.58 5.02 -2.88
CA PHE A 25 14.05 3.86 -3.62
C PHE A 25 15.10 3.10 -4.41
N ASP A 26 16.33 3.61 -4.49
CA ASP A 26 17.48 2.97 -5.14
C ASP A 26 18.47 2.37 -4.14
N VAL A 27 18.27 2.62 -2.83
CA VAL A 27 19.00 1.93 -1.76
C VAL A 27 18.71 0.44 -1.82
N ASP A 28 19.72 -0.39 -1.68
CA ASP A 28 19.69 -1.85 -1.90
C ASP A 28 18.48 -2.56 -1.29
N SER A 29 18.23 -2.39 0.01
CA SER A 29 17.11 -3.02 0.73
C SER A 29 15.74 -2.54 0.26
N ILE A 30 15.61 -1.26 -0.11
CA ILE A 30 14.36 -0.67 -0.61
C ILE A 30 14.16 -1.03 -2.09
N LYS A 31 15.25 -1.02 -2.85
CA LYS A 31 15.25 -1.44 -4.26
C LYS A 31 14.76 -2.87 -4.43
N ALA A 32 15.15 -3.79 -3.55
CA ALA A 32 14.68 -5.18 -3.60
C ALA A 32 13.15 -5.28 -3.50
N ILE A 33 12.52 -4.47 -2.63
CA ILE A 33 11.05 -4.41 -2.49
C ILE A 33 10.42 -3.81 -3.75
N ARG A 34 10.96 -2.69 -4.25
CA ARG A 34 10.53 -2.01 -5.47
C ARG A 34 10.58 -2.94 -6.69
N ASP A 35 11.68 -3.65 -6.86
CA ASP A 35 11.91 -4.52 -8.00
C ASP A 35 10.95 -5.74 -7.98
N GLU A 36 10.60 -6.26 -6.80
CA GLU A 36 9.57 -7.32 -6.69
C GLU A 36 8.18 -6.79 -7.07
N ILE A 37 7.82 -5.55 -6.69
CA ILE A 37 6.57 -4.92 -7.14
C ILE A 37 6.54 -4.80 -8.67
N CYS A 38 7.63 -4.34 -9.28
CA CYS A 38 7.76 -4.25 -10.73
C CYS A 38 7.54 -5.60 -11.41
N LYS A 39 8.14 -6.66 -10.86
CA LYS A 39 8.02 -8.03 -11.36
C LYS A 39 6.58 -8.55 -11.26
N VAL A 40 5.92 -8.35 -10.12
CA VAL A 40 4.52 -8.77 -9.91
C VAL A 40 3.56 -8.03 -10.85
N ALA A 41 3.79 -6.73 -11.05
CA ALA A 41 2.96 -5.90 -11.92
C ALA A 41 3.32 -6.01 -13.42
N GLY A 42 4.47 -6.59 -13.76
CA GLY A 42 4.95 -6.64 -15.15
C GLY A 42 5.34 -5.28 -15.72
N VAL A 43 5.79 -4.35 -14.88
CA VAL A 43 6.15 -2.97 -15.26
C VAL A 43 7.62 -2.68 -14.99
N THR A 44 8.13 -1.59 -15.58
CA THR A 44 9.51 -1.14 -15.38
C THR A 44 9.53 0.19 -14.64
N TYR A 45 10.29 0.26 -13.54
CA TYR A 45 10.50 1.51 -12.79
C TYR A 45 11.33 2.49 -13.63
N GLY A 46 10.93 3.76 -13.67
CA GLY A 46 11.55 4.81 -14.46
C GLY A 46 11.00 4.96 -15.89
N ALA A 47 10.02 4.15 -16.28
CA ALA A 47 9.42 4.24 -17.61
C ALA A 47 8.30 5.29 -17.70
N ASP A 48 7.54 5.49 -16.63
CA ASP A 48 6.40 6.38 -16.57
C ASP A 48 6.21 6.93 -15.14
N HIS A 49 5.90 8.22 -15.02
CA HIS A 49 5.81 8.91 -13.75
C HIS A 49 4.69 8.37 -12.85
N GLU A 50 3.49 8.10 -13.38
CA GLU A 50 2.34 7.63 -12.60
C GLU A 50 2.56 6.20 -12.10
N THR A 51 3.16 5.36 -12.95
CA THR A 51 3.62 4.03 -12.60
C THR A 51 4.64 4.08 -11.46
N ASP A 52 5.64 4.96 -11.57
CA ASP A 52 6.67 5.13 -10.53
C ASP A 52 6.07 5.61 -9.20
N VAL A 53 5.11 6.54 -9.23
CA VAL A 53 4.40 6.99 -8.03
C VAL A 53 3.70 5.81 -7.35
N SER A 54 3.01 4.98 -8.11
CA SER A 54 2.31 3.79 -7.58
C SER A 54 3.27 2.79 -6.96
N ILE A 55 4.40 2.50 -7.62
CA ILE A 55 5.45 1.61 -7.11
C ILE A 55 6.03 2.15 -5.80
N ARG A 56 6.35 3.44 -5.73
CA ARG A 56 6.89 4.09 -4.52
C ARG A 56 5.90 4.05 -3.36
N VAL A 57 4.62 4.31 -3.62
CA VAL A 57 3.58 4.23 -2.59
C VAL A 57 3.46 2.81 -2.03
N ILE A 58 3.43 1.79 -2.89
CA ILE A 58 3.36 0.40 -2.44
C ILE A 58 4.60 0.05 -1.62
N THR A 59 5.79 0.40 -2.09
CA THR A 59 7.07 0.14 -1.42
C THR A 59 7.09 0.71 0.01
N ASP A 60 6.75 1.99 0.17
CA ASP A 60 6.71 2.68 1.45
C ASP A 60 5.66 2.09 2.39
N HIS A 61 4.44 1.88 1.87
CA HIS A 61 3.32 1.47 2.69
C HIS A 61 3.39 0.01 3.14
N ILE A 62 3.84 -0.90 2.27
CA ILE A 62 3.96 -2.31 2.67
C ILE A 62 5.09 -2.52 3.69
N ARG A 63 6.20 -1.81 3.56
CA ARG A 63 7.27 -1.82 4.54
C ARG A 63 6.76 -1.34 5.90
N SER A 64 6.12 -0.18 5.93
CA SER A 64 5.52 0.38 7.15
C SER A 64 4.48 -0.57 7.76
N ALA A 65 3.59 -1.14 6.95
CA ALA A 65 2.55 -2.06 7.40
C ALA A 65 3.14 -3.34 8.00
N THR A 66 4.18 -3.90 7.39
CA THR A 66 4.88 -5.10 7.87
C THR A 66 5.46 -4.87 9.26
N PHE A 67 6.15 -3.75 9.48
CA PHE A 67 6.70 -3.40 10.80
C PHE A 67 5.61 -3.10 11.83
N MET A 68 4.56 -2.33 11.47
CA MET A 68 3.45 -2.07 12.38
C MET A 68 2.74 -3.35 12.84
N LEU A 69 2.54 -4.32 11.94
CA LEU A 69 1.99 -5.63 12.29
C LEU A 69 2.93 -6.40 13.22
N SER A 70 4.24 -6.38 12.96
CA SER A 70 5.23 -6.99 13.86
C SER A 70 5.20 -6.38 15.24
N ASP A 71 4.94 -5.06 15.36
CA ASP A 71 4.76 -4.37 16.64
C ASP A 71 3.41 -4.67 17.32
N GLY A 72 2.59 -5.53 16.74
CA GLY A 72 1.30 -5.97 17.29
C GLY A 72 0.14 -5.00 17.01
N ILE A 73 0.31 -4.04 16.10
CA ILE A 73 -0.80 -3.17 15.66
C ILE A 73 -1.62 -3.95 14.63
N THR A 74 -2.93 -4.05 14.84
CA THR A 74 -3.86 -4.69 13.90
C THR A 74 -4.77 -3.67 13.22
N PRO A 75 -5.23 -3.92 11.96
CA PRO A 75 -6.14 -3.03 11.27
C PRO A 75 -7.44 -2.82 12.06
N SER A 76 -7.82 -1.55 12.27
CA SER A 76 -9.04 -1.18 13.00
C SER A 76 -9.67 0.09 12.44
N ASN A 77 -10.80 0.53 13.04
CA ASN A 77 -11.47 1.77 12.63
C ASN A 77 -10.95 3.01 13.38
N GLU A 78 -10.09 2.83 14.39
CA GLU A 78 -9.65 3.90 15.29
C GLU A 78 -8.14 3.83 15.55
N GLY A 79 -7.57 4.97 15.97
CA GLY A 79 -6.21 5.06 16.45
C GLY A 79 -5.14 4.59 15.46
N ARG A 80 -4.13 3.89 15.96
CA ARG A 80 -3.01 3.38 15.15
C ARG A 80 -3.43 2.32 14.13
N GLY A 81 -4.42 1.50 14.48
CA GLY A 81 -4.95 0.47 13.60
C GLY A 81 -5.68 1.05 12.38
N TYR A 82 -6.31 2.22 12.51
CA TYR A 82 -6.88 2.96 11.38
C TYR A 82 -5.81 3.42 10.40
N VAL A 83 -4.68 3.92 10.90
CA VAL A 83 -3.54 4.31 10.05
C VAL A 83 -3.01 3.10 9.28
N LEU A 84 -2.78 1.98 9.98
CA LEU A 84 -2.36 0.73 9.35
C LEU A 84 -3.33 0.26 8.25
N ARG A 85 -4.63 0.27 8.55
CA ARG A 85 -5.67 -0.07 7.56
C ARG A 85 -5.59 0.81 6.32
N ARG A 86 -5.41 2.12 6.50
CA ARG A 86 -5.24 3.06 5.36
C ARG A 86 -4.01 2.76 4.52
N LEU A 87 -2.88 2.44 5.16
CA LEU A 87 -1.64 2.08 4.44
C LEU A 87 -1.84 0.82 3.58
N ILE A 88 -2.42 -0.24 4.16
CA ILE A 88 -2.68 -1.49 3.44
C ILE A 88 -3.61 -1.26 2.26
N ARG A 89 -4.74 -0.57 2.48
CA ARG A 89 -5.73 -0.29 1.44
C ARG A 89 -5.17 0.60 0.33
N ARG A 90 -4.36 1.60 0.69
CA ARG A 90 -3.72 2.46 -0.30
C ARG A 90 -2.70 1.70 -1.14
N ALA A 91 -1.91 0.80 -0.54
CA ALA A 91 -1.01 -0.08 -1.28
C ALA A 91 -1.79 -1.01 -2.22
N ALA A 92 -2.86 -1.66 -1.76
CA ALA A 92 -3.72 -2.51 -2.58
C ALA A 92 -4.35 -1.75 -3.76
N ARG A 93 -4.82 -0.51 -3.51
CA ARG A 93 -5.34 0.36 -4.57
C ARG A 93 -4.30 0.68 -5.64
N HIS A 94 -3.08 1.07 -5.23
CA HIS A 94 -2.01 1.32 -6.18
C HIS A 94 -1.60 0.06 -6.95
N GLY A 95 -1.75 -1.12 -6.35
CA GLY A 95 -1.62 -2.39 -7.07
C GLY A 95 -2.65 -2.53 -8.20
N ARG A 96 -3.92 -2.17 -7.95
CA ARG A 96 -4.95 -2.15 -9.00
C ARG A 96 -4.64 -1.16 -10.12
N LEU A 97 -4.10 0.01 -9.80
CA LEU A 97 -3.66 1.00 -10.80
C LEU A 97 -2.51 0.48 -11.67
N LEU A 98 -1.67 -0.40 -11.12
CA LEU A 98 -0.61 -1.10 -11.86
C LEU A 98 -1.10 -2.33 -12.64
N GLY A 99 -2.41 -2.65 -12.57
CA GLY A 99 -3.00 -3.79 -13.26
C GLY A 99 -2.90 -5.12 -12.50
N ILE A 100 -2.51 -5.12 -11.22
CA ILE A 100 -2.47 -6.34 -10.40
C ILE A 100 -3.90 -6.70 -9.98
N ASP A 101 -4.39 -7.85 -10.41
CA ASP A 101 -5.77 -8.32 -10.20
C ASP A 101 -5.91 -9.40 -9.10
N HIS A 102 -4.81 -9.82 -8.51
CA HIS A 102 -4.72 -10.83 -7.46
C HIS A 102 -4.15 -10.27 -6.15
N LEU A 103 -4.19 -11.07 -5.08
CA LEU A 103 -3.57 -10.70 -3.79
C LEU A 103 -2.04 -10.76 -3.94
N PHE A 104 -1.35 -9.68 -3.60
CA PHE A 104 0.09 -9.54 -3.80
C PHE A 104 0.85 -8.97 -2.60
N LEU A 105 0.18 -8.26 -1.70
CA LEU A 105 0.84 -7.58 -0.58
C LEU A 105 1.63 -8.53 0.32
N THR A 106 1.14 -9.76 0.49
CA THR A 106 1.86 -10.80 1.25
C THR A 106 3.19 -11.16 0.60
N ASP A 107 3.24 -11.26 -0.73
CA ASP A 107 4.48 -11.61 -1.44
C ASP A 107 5.51 -10.47 -1.35
N ILE A 108 5.07 -9.23 -1.43
CA ILE A 108 5.95 -8.07 -1.22
C ILE A 108 6.43 -8.01 0.23
N SER A 109 5.56 -8.30 1.22
CA SER A 109 5.93 -8.35 2.64
C SER A 109 7.00 -9.41 2.95
N LYS A 110 7.00 -10.54 2.25
CA LYS A 110 8.07 -11.55 2.34
C LYS A 110 9.43 -10.97 1.99
N VAL A 111 9.48 -10.10 0.97
CA VAL A 111 10.71 -9.40 0.59
C VAL A 111 11.12 -8.41 1.68
N VAL A 112 10.18 -7.65 2.25
CA VAL A 112 10.45 -6.75 3.38
C VAL A 112 11.10 -7.51 4.54
N ILE A 113 10.54 -8.66 4.92
CA ILE A 113 11.06 -9.50 5.99
C ILE A 113 12.47 -10.00 5.64
N ARG A 114 12.66 -10.53 4.43
CA ARG A 114 13.96 -11.03 3.98
C ARG A 114 15.06 -9.98 4.07
N GLU A 115 14.77 -8.75 3.63
CA GLU A 115 15.75 -7.65 3.63
C GLU A 115 16.00 -7.04 5.03
N SER A 116 15.12 -7.33 6.00
CA SER A 116 15.15 -6.66 7.31
C SER A 116 15.42 -7.60 8.48
N LYS A 117 15.29 -8.92 8.34
CA LYS A 117 15.31 -9.90 9.43
C LYS A 117 16.63 -9.95 10.21
N ASP A 118 17.75 -9.63 9.59
CA ASP A 118 19.05 -9.65 10.27
C ASP A 118 19.15 -8.57 11.35
N GLY A 119 18.48 -7.42 11.14
CA GLY A 119 18.36 -6.36 12.13
C GLY A 119 17.11 -6.45 12.99
N TYR A 120 16.08 -7.16 12.52
CA TYR A 120 14.75 -7.27 13.13
C TYR A 120 14.23 -8.71 13.06
N PRO A 121 14.81 -9.66 13.83
CA PRO A 121 14.47 -11.06 13.77
C PRO A 121 13.01 -11.37 14.11
N GLU A 122 12.35 -10.50 14.89
CA GLU A 122 10.92 -10.58 15.21
C GLU A 122 10.01 -10.54 14.00
N LEU A 123 10.47 -9.99 12.88
CA LEU A 123 9.71 -10.00 11.62
C LEU A 123 9.53 -11.43 11.08
N GLU A 124 10.57 -12.24 11.15
CA GLU A 124 10.52 -13.65 10.72
C GLU A 124 9.71 -14.50 11.72
N GLU A 125 9.88 -14.26 13.01
CA GLU A 125 9.11 -14.96 14.07
C GLU A 125 7.60 -14.73 13.95
N LYS A 126 7.20 -13.51 13.53
CA LYS A 126 5.79 -13.11 13.40
C LYS A 126 5.28 -13.15 11.95
N ALA A 127 6.01 -13.76 11.03
CA ALA A 127 5.69 -13.72 9.60
C ALA A 127 4.26 -14.23 9.29
N GLU A 128 3.84 -15.33 9.91
CA GLU A 128 2.49 -15.88 9.73
C GLU A 128 1.40 -14.90 10.19
N PHE A 129 1.60 -14.26 11.34
CA PHE A 129 0.67 -13.24 11.84
C PHE A 129 0.57 -12.05 10.88
N ILE A 130 1.71 -11.57 10.37
CA ILE A 130 1.78 -10.46 9.41
C ILE A 130 1.04 -10.82 8.13
N PHE A 131 1.31 -11.99 7.55
CA PHE A 131 0.71 -12.42 6.28
C PHE A 131 -0.79 -12.63 6.39
N ASN A 132 -1.28 -13.17 7.48
CA ASN A 132 -2.70 -13.38 7.72
C ASN A 132 -3.46 -12.05 7.75
N HIS A 133 -2.94 -11.04 8.48
CA HIS A 133 -3.58 -9.73 8.56
C HIS A 133 -3.52 -8.94 7.25
N LEU A 134 -2.39 -8.97 6.54
CA LEU A 134 -2.26 -8.36 5.22
C LEU A 134 -3.24 -8.98 4.22
N SER A 135 -3.23 -10.30 4.10
CA SER A 135 -4.11 -11.02 3.16
C SER A 135 -5.59 -10.78 3.46
N GLN A 136 -5.97 -10.79 4.74
CA GLN A 136 -7.36 -10.56 5.15
C GLN A 136 -7.83 -9.16 4.80
N GLU A 137 -7.04 -8.12 5.11
CA GLU A 137 -7.42 -6.73 4.84
C GLU A 137 -7.39 -6.41 3.34
N GLU A 138 -6.42 -6.93 2.59
CA GLU A 138 -6.35 -6.81 1.14
C GLU A 138 -7.55 -7.47 0.46
N LYS A 139 -7.90 -8.69 0.86
CA LYS A 139 -9.06 -9.41 0.35
C LYS A 139 -10.37 -8.68 0.62
N GLN A 140 -10.53 -8.16 1.85
CA GLN A 140 -11.72 -7.40 2.23
C GLN A 140 -11.83 -6.09 1.42
N PHE A 141 -10.70 -5.42 1.20
CA PHE A 141 -10.67 -4.18 0.42
C PHE A 141 -10.95 -4.43 -1.06
N ASN A 142 -10.34 -5.45 -1.66
CA ASN A 142 -10.61 -5.82 -3.05
C ASN A 142 -12.10 -6.10 -3.29
N LYS A 143 -12.76 -6.78 -2.35
CA LYS A 143 -14.22 -6.97 -2.41
C LYS A 143 -14.99 -5.64 -2.38
N THR A 144 -14.55 -4.68 -1.56
CA THR A 144 -15.13 -3.33 -1.52
C THR A 144 -14.96 -2.59 -2.84
N ILE A 145 -13.77 -2.68 -3.44
CA ILE A 145 -13.48 -2.07 -4.76
C ILE A 145 -14.35 -2.68 -5.84
N ASP A 146 -14.44 -4.00 -5.92
CA ASP A 146 -15.23 -4.69 -6.95
C ASP A 146 -16.73 -4.32 -6.83
N GLN A 147 -17.26 -4.24 -5.60
CA GLN A 147 -18.63 -3.77 -5.36
C GLN A 147 -18.82 -2.29 -5.75
N GLY A 148 -17.89 -1.43 -5.40
CA GLY A 148 -17.94 0.00 -5.73
C GLY A 148 -17.89 0.24 -7.25
N LEU A 149 -17.03 -0.48 -7.96
CA LEU A 149 -16.94 -0.41 -9.43
C LEU A 149 -18.25 -0.85 -10.11
N SER A 150 -18.90 -1.90 -9.61
CA SER A 150 -20.20 -2.33 -10.14
C SER A 150 -21.28 -1.25 -9.95
N ILE A 151 -21.33 -0.62 -8.76
CA ILE A 151 -22.28 0.45 -8.47
C ILE A 151 -21.98 1.71 -9.31
N LEU A 152 -20.70 2.06 -9.47
CA LEU A 152 -20.28 3.18 -10.31
C LEU A 152 -20.69 2.97 -11.77
N ALA A 153 -20.52 1.76 -12.31
CA ALA A 153 -20.94 1.44 -13.67
C ALA A 153 -22.45 1.59 -13.89
N ASP A 154 -23.28 1.20 -12.88
CA ASP A 154 -24.72 1.43 -12.92
C ASP A 154 -25.07 2.93 -12.90
N MET A 155 -24.37 3.72 -12.05
CA MET A 155 -24.53 5.17 -11.98
C MET A 155 -24.12 5.87 -13.29
N GLU A 156 -23.02 5.45 -13.92
CA GLU A 156 -22.57 5.96 -15.22
C GLU A 156 -23.61 5.69 -16.32
N LYS A 157 -24.23 4.51 -16.30
CA LYS A 157 -25.30 4.19 -17.25
C LYS A 157 -26.50 5.10 -17.08
N ASP A 158 -26.97 5.29 -15.85
CA ASP A 158 -28.07 6.20 -15.53
C ASP A 158 -27.75 7.66 -15.91
N MET A 159 -26.50 8.08 -15.69
CA MET A 159 -26.01 9.41 -16.07
C MET A 159 -26.05 9.61 -17.58
N ASN A 160 -25.58 8.62 -18.35
CA ASN A 160 -25.58 8.66 -19.81
C ASN A 160 -27.02 8.68 -20.38
N GLU A 161 -27.94 7.92 -19.80
CA GLU A 161 -29.37 7.91 -20.19
C GLU A 161 -30.03 9.27 -19.94
N LYS A 162 -29.60 10.01 -18.93
CA LYS A 162 -30.07 11.38 -18.61
C LYS A 162 -29.34 12.47 -19.41
N GLY A 163 -28.34 12.11 -20.22
CA GLY A 163 -27.53 13.04 -21.00
C GLY A 163 -26.62 13.95 -20.15
N SER A 164 -26.33 13.58 -18.89
CA SER A 164 -25.39 14.29 -18.03
C SER A 164 -23.96 13.83 -18.34
N LYS A 165 -22.98 14.73 -18.15
CA LYS A 165 -21.56 14.43 -18.29
C LYS A 165 -20.83 14.39 -16.93
N GLU A 166 -21.57 14.62 -15.85
CA GLU A 166 -21.01 14.70 -14.50
C GLU A 166 -21.86 13.85 -13.56
N LEU A 167 -21.19 13.07 -12.70
CA LEU A 167 -21.83 12.36 -11.62
C LEU A 167 -22.28 13.35 -10.54
N ALA A 168 -23.48 13.16 -10.00
CA ALA A 168 -23.97 14.02 -8.92
C ALA A 168 -23.09 13.83 -7.65
N GLY A 169 -22.74 14.92 -6.99
CA GLY A 169 -21.93 14.86 -5.77
C GLY A 169 -22.53 14.02 -4.66
N SER A 170 -23.88 13.89 -4.59
CA SER A 170 -24.59 12.99 -3.68
C SER A 170 -24.30 11.50 -3.96
N ASP A 171 -24.14 11.12 -5.23
CA ASP A 171 -23.87 9.75 -5.64
C ASP A 171 -22.41 9.39 -5.39
N ALA A 172 -21.48 10.31 -5.69
CA ALA A 172 -20.07 10.16 -5.33
C ALA A 172 -19.87 10.06 -3.80
N PHE A 173 -20.59 10.89 -3.03
CA PHE A 173 -20.56 10.82 -1.56
C PHE A 173 -21.12 9.51 -1.04
N LYS A 174 -22.21 8.99 -1.62
CA LYS A 174 -22.79 7.70 -1.26
C LYS A 174 -21.82 6.54 -1.50
N LEU A 175 -21.10 6.54 -2.64
CA LEU A 175 -20.05 5.58 -2.92
C LEU A 175 -18.97 5.58 -1.83
N TYR A 176 -18.51 6.76 -1.45
CA TYR A 176 -17.48 6.92 -0.44
C TYR A 176 -17.96 6.55 0.97
N ASP A 177 -19.07 7.15 1.42
CA ASP A 177 -19.54 7.05 2.81
C ASP A 177 -20.21 5.70 3.12
N THR A 178 -21.09 5.24 2.22
CA THR A 178 -21.90 4.02 2.45
C THR A 178 -21.15 2.75 2.02
N TYR A 179 -20.47 2.79 0.90
CA TYR A 179 -19.81 1.61 0.33
C TYR A 179 -18.31 1.55 0.58
N GLY A 180 -17.71 2.62 1.14
CA GLY A 180 -16.28 2.68 1.43
C GLY A 180 -15.39 2.69 0.18
N PHE A 181 -15.97 3.07 -0.98
CA PHE A 181 -15.26 3.18 -2.23
C PHE A 181 -14.41 4.47 -2.26
N PRO A 182 -13.12 4.40 -2.57
CA PRO A 182 -12.26 5.59 -2.55
C PRO A 182 -12.72 6.65 -3.55
N LEU A 183 -12.83 7.91 -3.09
CA LEU A 183 -13.30 9.04 -3.91
C LEU A 183 -12.44 9.27 -5.16
N ASP A 184 -11.16 9.00 -5.06
CA ASP A 184 -10.19 9.14 -6.13
C ASP A 184 -10.21 8.00 -7.18
N LEU A 185 -11.14 7.04 -7.02
CA LEU A 185 -11.51 6.04 -8.02
C LEU A 185 -12.89 6.32 -8.65
N THR A 186 -13.62 7.33 -8.14
CA THR A 186 -14.89 7.78 -8.67
C THR A 186 -14.69 8.89 -9.69
#